data_2503bbdb830473f9de0cf007f3c3b177
#
_entry.id   2503bbdb830473f9de0cf007f3c3b177
#
_cell.length_a   1.000
_cell.length_b   1.000
_cell.length_c   1.000
_cell.angle_alpha   90.00
_cell.angle_beta   90.00
_cell.angle_gamma   90.00
#
_symmetry.space_group_name_H-M   'P 1'
#
loop_
_entity.id
_entity.type
_entity.pdbx_description
1 polymer ?
#
loop_
_entity_poly.entity_id
_entity_poly.type
_entity_poly.pdbx_seq_one_letter_code
_entity_poly.pdbx_strand_id
1 'polypeptide(L)'
;MAVLEILTAPDPRLRVHSKQVTDVASVQTLIDDLLDTLYATDNGIGLAAPQVGREEAIVVIDLSDNRDEPMVLINPKVVSGSNKEMGQEGCLSVPDYYADVERYTSVVVEALDRDGKPLKIESSDFLAIVMQHEIDHLSGNLFIDYLSPLKQQMAMKKVKKHVKNRAR
;
A
#
# COMPACT_ATOMS: atom_id res chain seq x y z
N MET A 1 -11.11 12.61 -12.06
CA MET A 1 -9.74 12.07 -12.04
C MET A 1 -8.80 13.06 -11.42
N ALA A 2 -8.22 12.69 -10.31
CA ALA A 2 -7.40 13.63 -9.55
C ALA A 2 -6.18 12.94 -8.94
N VAL A 3 -5.11 13.72 -8.80
CA VAL A 3 -3.94 13.32 -8.02
C VAL A 3 -4.18 13.80 -6.58
N LEU A 4 -4.22 12.84 -5.66
CA LEU A 4 -4.49 13.11 -4.26
C LEU A 4 -3.18 13.25 -3.48
N GLU A 5 -3.23 13.95 -2.35
CA GLU A 5 -2.07 14.07 -1.47
C GLU A 5 -1.81 12.73 -0.77
N ILE A 6 -0.56 12.26 -0.84
CA ILE A 6 -0.14 11.06 -0.11
C ILE A 6 0.28 11.48 1.29
N LEU A 7 -0.39 10.91 2.29
CA LEU A 7 -0.12 11.20 3.69
C LEU A 7 1.19 10.54 4.12
N THR A 8 1.88 11.18 5.07
CA THR A 8 3.12 10.65 5.63
C THR A 8 2.96 10.40 7.13
N ALA A 9 3.67 9.38 7.63
CA ALA A 9 3.68 9.10 9.06
C ALA A 9 4.17 10.33 9.83
N PRO A 10 3.63 10.66 10.99
CA PRO A 10 2.71 9.86 11.80
C PRO A 10 1.23 10.25 11.65
N ASP A 11 0.79 10.68 10.48
CA ASP A 11 -0.61 11.10 10.30
C ASP A 11 -1.55 9.98 10.80
N PRO A 12 -2.49 10.30 11.72
CA PRO A 12 -3.36 9.28 12.30
C PRO A 12 -4.31 8.61 11.29
N ARG A 13 -4.56 9.24 10.14
CA ARG A 13 -5.39 8.63 9.09
C ARG A 13 -4.75 7.39 8.49
N LEU A 14 -3.42 7.23 8.65
CA LEU A 14 -2.71 6.01 8.23
C LEU A 14 -2.96 4.83 9.18
N ARG A 15 -3.55 5.07 10.34
CA ARG A 15 -3.76 4.06 11.38
C ARG A 15 -5.20 3.57 11.48
N VAL A 16 -6.08 3.99 10.57
CA VAL A 16 -7.47 3.54 10.58
C VAL A 16 -7.60 2.13 10.02
N HIS A 17 -8.59 1.39 10.50
CA HIS A 17 -8.99 0.13 9.90
C HIS A 17 -9.96 0.44 8.75
N SER A 18 -9.67 -0.04 7.57
CA SER A 18 -10.49 0.21 6.40
C SER A 18 -11.85 -0.47 6.49
N LYS A 19 -12.83 0.13 5.85
CA LYS A 19 -14.18 -0.40 5.77
C LYS A 19 -14.34 -1.20 4.47
N GLN A 20 -15.05 -2.32 4.58
CA GLN A 20 -15.34 -3.13 3.40
C GLN A 20 -16.20 -2.32 2.41
N VAL A 21 -15.86 -2.42 1.15
CA VAL A 21 -16.64 -1.82 0.07
C VAL A 21 -17.84 -2.75 -0.20
N THR A 22 -19.05 -2.20 -0.11
CA THR A 22 -20.29 -2.95 -0.38
C THR A 22 -20.90 -2.58 -1.73
N ASP A 23 -20.60 -1.38 -2.22
CA ASP A 23 -21.09 -0.91 -3.52
C ASP A 23 -19.88 -0.56 -4.39
N VAL A 24 -19.49 -1.49 -5.25
CA VAL A 24 -18.33 -1.34 -6.12
C VAL A 24 -18.50 -0.17 -7.09
N ALA A 25 -19.73 0.08 -7.56
CA ALA A 25 -20.00 1.17 -8.49
C ALA A 25 -19.68 2.54 -7.86
N SER A 26 -19.85 2.68 -6.55
CA SER A 26 -19.62 3.96 -5.85
C SER A 26 -18.16 4.33 -5.68
N VAL A 27 -17.21 3.40 -5.91
CA VAL A 27 -15.79 3.65 -5.67
C VAL A 27 -14.96 3.78 -6.94
N GLN A 28 -15.59 3.84 -8.11
CA GLN A 28 -14.87 3.91 -9.39
C GLN A 28 -14.02 5.17 -9.51
N THR A 29 -14.54 6.32 -9.09
CA THR A 29 -13.78 7.57 -9.10
C THR A 29 -12.58 7.49 -8.16
N LEU A 30 -12.77 6.92 -6.97
CA LEU A 30 -11.65 6.73 -6.04
C LEU A 30 -10.56 5.84 -6.64
N ILE A 31 -10.94 4.76 -7.33
CA ILE A 31 -9.98 3.88 -8.00
C ILE A 31 -9.17 4.67 -9.05
N ASP A 32 -9.84 5.47 -9.86
CA ASP A 32 -9.18 6.31 -10.86
C ASP A 32 -8.23 7.30 -10.19
N ASP A 33 -8.65 7.93 -9.10
CA ASP A 33 -7.83 8.88 -8.36
C ASP A 33 -6.61 8.21 -7.72
N LEU A 34 -6.76 6.98 -7.21
CA LEU A 34 -5.63 6.21 -6.67
C LEU A 34 -4.62 5.89 -7.76
N LEU A 35 -5.06 5.49 -8.95
CA LEU A 35 -4.19 5.22 -10.06
C LEU A 35 -3.49 6.48 -10.55
N ASP A 36 -4.22 7.59 -10.69
CA ASP A 36 -3.62 8.87 -11.07
C ASP A 36 -2.55 9.31 -10.06
N THR A 37 -2.83 9.11 -8.77
CA THR A 37 -1.90 9.46 -7.70
C THR A 37 -0.65 8.58 -7.74
N LEU A 38 -0.83 7.26 -7.93
CA LEU A 38 0.29 6.32 -8.06
C LEU A 38 1.19 6.72 -9.24
N TYR A 39 0.60 6.97 -10.40
CA TYR A 39 1.35 7.30 -11.60
C TYR A 39 1.98 8.70 -11.58
N ALA A 40 1.53 9.57 -10.69
CA ALA A 40 2.17 10.87 -10.46
C ALA A 40 3.44 10.77 -9.62
N THR A 41 3.68 9.63 -8.94
CA THR A 41 4.94 9.39 -8.23
C THR A 41 6.01 8.91 -9.22
N ASP A 42 7.28 9.15 -8.89
CA ASP A 42 8.38 8.77 -9.78
C ASP A 42 8.57 7.26 -9.87
N ASN A 43 8.36 6.55 -8.77
CA ASN A 43 8.71 5.13 -8.68
C ASN A 43 7.75 4.31 -7.82
N GLY A 44 6.56 4.83 -7.50
CA GLY A 44 5.57 4.10 -6.72
C GLY A 44 5.04 2.91 -7.50
N ILE A 45 4.89 1.77 -6.82
CA ILE A 45 4.39 0.52 -7.41
C ILE A 45 3.08 0.06 -6.78
N GLY A 46 2.70 0.63 -5.63
CA GLY A 46 1.45 0.31 -4.96
C GLY A 46 0.98 1.45 -4.08
N LEU A 47 -0.32 1.52 -3.89
CA LEU A 47 -0.96 2.55 -3.07
C LEU A 47 -2.27 2.02 -2.51
N ALA A 48 -2.49 2.24 -1.22
CA ALA A 48 -3.72 1.87 -0.53
C ALA A 48 -4.54 3.12 -0.18
N ALA A 49 -5.85 3.00 -0.18
CA ALA A 49 -6.74 4.13 0.06
C ALA A 49 -6.46 4.92 1.35
N PRO A 50 -6.09 4.28 2.49
CA PRO A 50 -5.72 5.06 3.69
C PRO A 50 -4.56 6.03 3.48
N GLN A 51 -3.66 5.75 2.55
CA GLN A 51 -2.53 6.63 2.29
C GLN A 51 -2.94 7.97 1.67
N VAL A 52 -4.16 8.08 1.18
CA VAL A 52 -4.74 9.34 0.70
C VAL A 52 -5.91 9.81 1.57
N GLY A 53 -6.02 9.26 2.78
CA GLY A 53 -7.04 9.68 3.74
C GLY A 53 -8.42 9.09 3.52
N ARG A 54 -8.53 8.02 2.74
CA ARG A 54 -9.80 7.35 2.47
C ARG A 54 -9.90 6.04 3.24
N GLU A 55 -11.10 5.69 3.68
CA GLU A 55 -11.35 4.53 4.55
C GLU A 55 -11.75 3.27 3.79
N GLU A 56 -11.96 3.34 2.49
CA GLU A 56 -12.38 2.20 1.69
C GLU A 56 -11.26 1.17 1.57
N ALA A 57 -11.60 -0.11 1.63
CA ALA A 57 -10.63 -1.20 1.52
C ALA A 57 -10.24 -1.45 0.07
N ILE A 58 -9.40 -0.58 -0.49
CA ILE A 58 -8.97 -0.63 -1.89
C ILE A 58 -7.46 -0.45 -1.95
N VAL A 59 -6.83 -1.26 -2.81
CA VAL A 59 -5.39 -1.20 -3.09
C VAL A 59 -5.21 -1.21 -4.61
N VAL A 60 -4.27 -0.42 -5.12
CA VAL A 60 -3.84 -0.45 -6.51
C VAL A 60 -2.36 -0.80 -6.57
N ILE A 61 -1.98 -1.63 -7.54
CA ILE A 61 -0.60 -2.10 -7.71
C ILE A 61 -0.29 -2.12 -9.21
N ASP A 62 0.88 -1.65 -9.58
CA ASP A 62 1.39 -1.80 -10.94
C ASP A 62 2.89 -2.04 -10.88
N LEU A 63 3.29 -3.27 -11.22
CA LEU A 63 4.69 -3.69 -11.24
C LEU A 63 5.27 -3.69 -12.66
N SER A 64 4.49 -3.27 -13.66
CA SER A 64 4.95 -3.29 -15.05
C SER A 64 5.98 -2.18 -15.30
N ASP A 65 6.91 -2.44 -16.20
CA ASP A 65 7.97 -1.48 -16.55
C ASP A 65 7.38 -0.22 -17.19
N ASN A 66 6.34 -0.38 -18.00
CA ASN A 66 5.71 0.72 -18.73
C ASN A 66 4.61 1.43 -17.92
N ARG A 67 4.29 0.93 -16.72
CA ARG A 67 3.26 1.51 -15.84
C ARG A 67 1.90 1.58 -16.54
N ASP A 68 1.54 0.51 -17.22
CA ASP A 68 0.32 0.40 -18.01
C ASP A 68 -0.47 -0.88 -17.75
N GLU A 69 -0.11 -1.62 -16.70
CA GLU A 69 -0.79 -2.86 -16.31
C GLU A 69 -1.23 -2.80 -14.84
N PRO A 70 -2.16 -1.90 -14.49
CA PRO A 70 -2.60 -1.75 -13.10
C PRO A 70 -3.45 -2.92 -12.65
N MET A 71 -3.26 -3.29 -11.38
CA MET A 71 -4.09 -4.26 -10.68
C MET A 71 -4.88 -3.53 -9.62
N VAL A 72 -6.19 -3.74 -9.57
CA VAL A 72 -7.07 -3.15 -8.57
C VAL A 72 -7.60 -4.27 -7.69
N LEU A 73 -7.43 -4.13 -6.38
CA LEU A 73 -7.90 -5.11 -5.40
C LEU A 73 -8.88 -4.42 -4.45
N ILE A 74 -10.12 -4.85 -4.48
CA ILE A 74 -11.17 -4.36 -3.58
C ILE A 74 -11.41 -5.42 -2.52
N ASN A 75 -11.43 -5.01 -1.25
CA ASN A 75 -11.60 -5.90 -0.10
C ASN A 75 -10.57 -7.05 -0.10
N PRO A 76 -9.28 -6.77 -0.34
CA PRO A 76 -8.30 -7.85 -0.42
C PRO A 76 -8.04 -8.47 0.94
N LYS A 77 -7.75 -9.78 0.93
CA LYS A 77 -7.44 -10.54 2.13
C LYS A 77 -6.39 -11.59 1.80
N VAL A 78 -5.35 -11.67 2.62
CA VAL A 78 -4.38 -12.76 2.54
C VAL A 78 -5.01 -13.97 3.22
N VAL A 79 -5.32 -15.02 2.44
CA VAL A 79 -5.99 -16.20 2.97
C VAL A 79 -5.01 -17.30 3.33
N SER A 80 -3.80 -17.30 2.76
CA SER A 80 -2.72 -18.19 3.17
C SER A 80 -1.37 -17.61 2.80
N GLY A 81 -0.35 -18.02 3.53
CA GLY A 81 1.03 -17.63 3.26
C GLY A 81 1.99 -18.71 3.72
N SER A 82 3.15 -18.79 3.07
CA SER A 82 4.19 -19.76 3.40
C SER A 82 5.58 -19.21 3.11
N ASN A 83 6.57 -19.74 3.83
CA ASN A 83 7.99 -19.45 3.65
C ASN A 83 8.32 -17.96 3.81
N LYS A 84 8.73 -17.59 5.02
CA LYS A 84 9.09 -16.20 5.31
C LYS A 84 10.55 -15.92 4.98
N GLU A 85 10.81 -14.76 4.42
CA GLU A 85 12.15 -14.24 4.16
C GLU A 85 12.22 -12.75 4.45
N MET A 86 13.42 -12.27 4.79
CA MET A 86 13.69 -10.84 4.97
C MET A 86 13.92 -10.18 3.62
N GLY A 87 13.34 -9.01 3.41
CA GLY A 87 13.55 -8.23 2.20
C GLY A 87 13.41 -6.75 2.49
N GLN A 88 14.12 -5.92 1.71
CA GLN A 88 14.07 -4.47 1.89
C GLN A 88 12.75 -3.90 1.40
N GLU A 89 12.15 -3.04 2.23
CA GLU A 89 10.92 -2.32 1.90
C GLU A 89 11.06 -0.83 2.13
N GLY A 90 10.29 -0.08 1.36
CA GLY A 90 10.07 1.34 1.55
C GLY A 90 8.61 1.64 1.28
N CYS A 91 8.16 2.85 1.57
CA CYS A 91 6.76 3.23 1.42
C CYS A 91 6.64 4.71 1.09
N LEU A 92 5.69 5.06 0.22
CA LEU A 92 5.41 6.45 -0.12
C LEU A 92 5.00 7.27 1.10
N SER A 93 4.41 6.63 2.11
CA SER A 93 4.01 7.28 3.36
C SER A 93 5.13 7.33 4.41
N VAL A 94 6.27 6.70 4.15
CA VAL A 94 7.47 6.75 4.99
C VAL A 94 8.66 7.08 4.08
N PRO A 95 8.70 8.32 3.55
CA PRO A 95 9.72 8.68 2.56
C PRO A 95 11.13 8.66 3.13
N ASP A 96 12.11 8.33 2.28
CA ASP A 96 13.54 8.34 2.55
C ASP A 96 14.01 7.30 3.58
N TYR A 97 13.16 6.33 3.95
CA TYR A 97 13.55 5.27 4.86
C TYR A 97 13.27 3.89 4.28
N TYR A 98 14.26 3.01 4.36
CA TYR A 98 14.18 1.64 3.87
C TYR A 98 14.69 0.72 4.97
N ALA A 99 14.08 -0.45 5.09
CA ALA A 99 14.51 -1.44 6.08
C ALA A 99 14.03 -2.83 5.68
N ASP A 100 14.68 -3.84 6.24
CA ASP A 100 14.29 -5.23 5.98
C ASP A 100 13.10 -5.61 6.85
N VAL A 101 12.12 -6.23 6.21
CA VAL A 101 10.90 -6.72 6.84
C VAL A 101 10.71 -8.18 6.44
N GLU A 102 10.31 -9.02 7.39
CA GLU A 102 9.99 -10.41 7.12
C GLU A 102 8.59 -10.52 6.51
N ARG A 103 8.50 -11.16 5.35
CA ARG A 103 7.24 -11.39 4.65
C ARG A 103 7.15 -12.84 4.20
N TYR A 104 5.93 -13.31 3.97
CA TYR A 104 5.75 -14.56 3.25
C TYR A 104 6.26 -14.40 1.82
N THR A 105 6.97 -15.41 1.32
CA THR A 105 7.43 -15.41 -0.08
C THR A 105 6.36 -15.92 -1.02
N SER A 106 5.40 -16.69 -0.51
CA SER A 106 4.25 -17.18 -1.27
C SER A 106 2.97 -16.85 -0.52
N VAL A 107 2.00 -16.28 -1.22
CA VAL A 107 0.69 -15.95 -0.64
C VAL A 107 -0.43 -16.30 -1.60
N VAL A 108 -1.61 -16.49 -1.04
CA VAL A 108 -2.88 -16.53 -1.77
C VAL A 108 -3.72 -15.37 -1.25
N VAL A 109 -4.14 -14.49 -2.15
CA VAL A 109 -4.98 -13.34 -1.84
C VAL A 109 -6.32 -13.49 -2.54
N GLU A 110 -7.40 -13.24 -1.80
CA GLU A 110 -8.74 -13.14 -2.37
C GLU A 110 -9.19 -11.69 -2.29
N ALA A 111 -9.83 -11.23 -3.35
CA ALA A 111 -10.30 -9.85 -3.47
C ALA A 111 -11.45 -9.79 -4.47
N LEU A 112 -11.95 -8.58 -4.70
CA LEU A 112 -12.80 -8.30 -5.86
C LEU A 112 -11.97 -7.47 -6.83
N ASP A 113 -12.21 -7.68 -8.13
CA ASP A 113 -11.62 -6.81 -9.14
C ASP A 113 -12.40 -5.50 -9.25
N ARG A 114 -11.99 -4.63 -10.17
CA ARG A 114 -12.60 -3.33 -10.37
C ARG A 114 -14.11 -3.41 -10.66
N ASP A 115 -14.55 -4.49 -11.28
CA ASP A 115 -15.94 -4.71 -11.66
C ASP A 115 -16.75 -5.43 -10.57
N GLY A 116 -16.10 -5.76 -9.45
CA GLY A 116 -16.75 -6.47 -8.35
C GLY A 116 -16.77 -7.97 -8.50
N LYS A 117 -16.02 -8.52 -9.45
CA LYS A 117 -15.93 -9.97 -9.64
C LYS A 117 -14.90 -10.59 -8.69
N PRO A 118 -15.19 -11.78 -8.14
CA PRO A 118 -14.22 -12.46 -7.28
C PRO A 118 -12.90 -12.73 -8.01
N LEU A 119 -11.81 -12.50 -7.30
CA LEU A 119 -10.46 -12.64 -7.81
C LEU A 119 -9.62 -13.40 -6.79
N LYS A 120 -8.88 -14.40 -7.26
CA LYS A 120 -7.95 -15.15 -6.42
C LYS A 120 -6.56 -15.07 -7.07
N ILE A 121 -5.59 -14.58 -6.30
CA ILE A 121 -4.23 -14.38 -6.80
C ILE A 121 -3.29 -15.24 -5.98
N GLU A 122 -2.56 -16.13 -6.63
CA GLU A 122 -1.48 -16.90 -6.04
C GLU A 122 -0.17 -16.33 -6.56
N SER A 123 0.74 -16.00 -5.68
CA SER A 123 2.02 -15.39 -6.07
C SER A 123 3.15 -15.90 -5.18
N SER A 124 4.28 -16.20 -5.82
CA SER A 124 5.53 -16.57 -5.15
C SER A 124 6.68 -15.67 -5.62
N ASP A 125 6.37 -14.51 -6.14
CA ASP A 125 7.33 -13.52 -6.62
C ASP A 125 7.16 -12.19 -5.89
N PHE A 126 7.71 -11.11 -6.44
CA PHE A 126 7.67 -9.80 -5.79
C PHE A 126 6.25 -9.29 -5.53
N LEU A 127 5.28 -9.67 -6.37
CA LEU A 127 3.88 -9.31 -6.16
C LEU A 127 3.37 -9.79 -4.79
N ALA A 128 3.81 -10.97 -4.33
CA ALA A 128 3.43 -11.47 -3.01
C ALA A 128 3.82 -10.49 -1.91
N ILE A 129 5.02 -9.94 -1.99
CA ILE A 129 5.53 -8.96 -1.00
C ILE A 129 4.72 -7.67 -1.07
N VAL A 130 4.48 -7.16 -2.27
CA VAL A 130 3.76 -5.90 -2.47
C VAL A 130 2.32 -6.01 -1.97
N MET A 131 1.63 -7.12 -2.27
CA MET A 131 0.27 -7.33 -1.78
C MET A 131 0.20 -7.32 -0.26
N GLN A 132 1.14 -7.98 0.43
CA GLN A 132 1.17 -7.98 1.89
C GLN A 132 1.37 -6.57 2.45
N HIS A 133 2.31 -5.82 1.86
CA HIS A 133 2.61 -4.45 2.27
C HIS A 133 1.37 -3.56 2.13
N GLU A 134 0.69 -3.62 0.99
CA GLU A 134 -0.47 -2.77 0.73
C GLU A 134 -1.69 -3.19 1.56
N ILE A 135 -1.91 -4.49 1.74
CA ILE A 135 -3.02 -4.98 2.56
C ILE A 135 -2.83 -4.58 4.03
N ASP A 136 -1.59 -4.53 4.52
CA ASP A 136 -1.29 -4.05 5.87
C ASP A 136 -1.82 -2.63 6.11
N HIS A 137 -1.77 -1.76 5.10
CA HIS A 137 -2.31 -0.40 5.23
C HIS A 137 -3.81 -0.41 5.56
N LEU A 138 -4.53 -1.41 5.09
CA LEU A 138 -5.97 -1.52 5.33
C LEU A 138 -6.29 -1.87 6.79
N SER A 139 -5.30 -2.37 7.53
CA SER A 139 -5.40 -2.63 8.96
C SER A 139 -4.68 -1.57 9.81
N GLY A 140 -4.26 -0.47 9.19
CA GLY A 140 -3.55 0.61 9.87
C GLY A 140 -2.09 0.30 10.19
N ASN A 141 -1.48 -0.66 9.49
CA ASN A 141 -0.09 -1.07 9.71
C ASN A 141 0.83 -0.50 8.64
N LEU A 142 1.99 -0.03 9.07
CA LEU A 142 3.08 0.40 8.20
C LEU A 142 4.23 -0.61 8.33
N PHE A 143 5.09 -0.69 7.31
CA PHE A 143 6.22 -1.64 7.37
C PHE A 143 7.15 -1.38 8.55
N ILE A 144 7.26 -0.13 9.01
CA ILE A 144 8.10 0.22 10.15
C ILE A 144 7.59 -0.36 11.47
N ASP A 145 6.33 -0.78 11.53
CA ASP A 145 5.75 -1.40 12.74
C ASP A 145 6.43 -2.73 13.07
N TYR A 146 7.05 -3.38 12.08
CA TYR A 146 7.79 -4.63 12.26
C TYR A 146 9.23 -4.43 12.75
N LEU A 147 9.67 -3.17 12.88
CA LEU A 147 11.04 -2.83 13.22
C LEU A 147 11.19 -2.59 14.73
N SER A 148 12.46 -2.59 15.19
CA SER A 148 12.75 -2.23 16.58
C SER A 148 12.34 -0.78 16.87
N PRO A 149 12.10 -0.44 18.17
CA PRO A 149 11.79 0.95 18.52
C PRO A 149 12.83 1.96 18.04
N LEU A 150 14.10 1.58 18.08
CA LEU A 150 15.18 2.45 17.59
C LEU A 150 15.05 2.73 16.10
N LYS A 151 14.80 1.69 15.30
CA LYS A 151 14.63 1.85 13.85
C LYS A 151 13.38 2.64 13.53
N GLN A 152 12.29 2.46 14.29
CA GLN A 152 11.09 3.27 14.13
C GLN A 152 11.38 4.76 14.38
N GLN A 153 12.17 5.09 15.40
CA GLN A 153 12.60 6.46 15.68
C GLN A 153 13.43 7.03 14.55
N MET A 154 14.35 6.23 14.01
CA MET A 154 15.17 6.62 12.87
C MET A 154 14.32 6.91 11.64
N ALA A 155 13.31 6.08 11.39
CA ALA A 155 12.36 6.27 10.29
C ALA A 155 11.62 7.61 10.46
N MET A 156 11.12 7.89 11.65
CA MET A 156 10.37 9.12 11.92
C MET A 156 11.23 10.36 11.76
N LYS A 157 12.50 10.30 12.13
CA LYS A 157 13.43 11.41 11.88
C LYS A 157 13.61 11.68 10.39
N LYS A 158 13.74 10.62 9.59
CA LYS A 158 13.89 10.74 8.14
C LYS A 158 12.65 11.36 7.52
N VAL A 159 11.47 10.89 7.92
CA VAL A 159 10.19 11.42 7.42
C VAL A 159 10.07 12.90 7.77
N LYS A 160 10.33 13.27 9.01
CA LYS A 160 10.23 14.65 9.48
C LYS A 160 11.17 15.57 8.69
N LYS A 161 12.39 15.12 8.44
CA LYS A 161 13.36 15.87 7.64
C LYS A 161 12.89 16.01 6.19
N HIS A 162 12.35 14.95 5.60
CA HIS A 162 11.82 14.97 4.24
C HIS A 162 10.68 15.98 4.10
N VAL A 163 9.71 15.94 5.01
CA VAL A 163 8.56 16.85 5.01
C VAL A 163 9.04 18.31 5.17
N LYS A 164 9.98 18.57 6.07
CA LYS A 164 10.54 19.89 6.29
C LYS A 164 11.25 20.43 5.03
N ASN A 165 12.03 19.57 4.36
CA ASN A 165 12.75 19.97 3.15
C ASN A 165 11.77 20.25 2.00
N ARG A 166 10.71 19.46 1.88
CA ARG A 166 9.70 19.64 0.84
C ARG A 166 8.90 20.92 1.03
N ALA A 167 8.73 21.38 2.27
CA ALA A 167 8.01 22.60 2.60
C ALA A 167 8.82 23.88 2.27
N ARG A 168 10.10 23.74 1.95
CA ARG A 168 10.97 24.83 1.53
C ARG A 168 10.96 24.95 0.02
#